data_f7fa91d70be67402fa5acdfa58b220d2
#
_entry.id   f7fa91d70be67402fa5acdfa58b220d2
#
_cell.length_a   1.000
_cell.length_b   1.000
_cell.length_c   1.000
_cell.angle_alpha   90.00
_cell.angle_beta   90.00
_cell.angle_gamma   90.00
#
_symmetry.space_group_name_H-M   'P 1'
#
loop_
_entity.id
_entity.type
_entity.pdbx_description
1 polymer ?
#
loop_
_entity_poly.entity_id
_entity_poly.type
_entity_poly.pdbx_seq_one_letter_code
_entity_poly.pdbx_strand_id
1 'polypeptide(L)'
;MSDTVNEKVRCLIIGSGPAGYTAAIYASRANLSPVLYEGIQPGGQLTTTTEVENFPGYPEGITGPELMEDLKKQAVRFGTDVRYGHATATDLSAAPYKVTIDGEKVIEAETIIISTGATAKYLGLPDEQKYAGMGVSACATCDGFFYRKKTVAVVGGGDTACEEALYLAGLAKHVYLIV
;
A
#
# COMPACT_ATOMS: atom_id res chain seq x y z
N MET A 1 -8.61 23.28 -30.08
CA MET A 1 -7.81 22.17 -29.48
C MET A 1 -6.94 22.81 -28.43
N SER A 2 -7.23 22.68 -27.16
CA SER A 2 -6.36 23.19 -26.09
C SER A 2 -5.11 22.37 -26.12
N ASP A 3 -3.95 22.99 -26.38
CA ASP A 3 -2.65 22.36 -26.17
C ASP A 3 -2.56 21.96 -24.69
N THR A 4 -2.83 20.69 -24.40
CA THR A 4 -2.58 20.11 -23.08
C THR A 4 -1.08 20.11 -22.91
N VAL A 5 -0.55 21.12 -22.24
CA VAL A 5 0.86 21.18 -21.88
C VAL A 5 1.11 20.01 -20.92
N ASN A 6 1.79 19.00 -21.42
CA ASN A 6 2.19 17.86 -20.59
C ASN A 6 3.17 18.35 -19.52
N GLU A 7 2.86 18.07 -18.26
CA GLU A 7 3.77 18.37 -17.16
C GLU A 7 4.93 17.38 -17.17
N LYS A 8 6.17 17.89 -17.07
CA LYS A 8 7.38 17.05 -17.02
C LYS A 8 7.91 16.94 -15.60
N VAL A 9 8.17 15.72 -15.15
CA VAL A 9 8.70 15.43 -13.82
C VAL A 9 9.89 14.47 -13.90
N ARG A 10 10.85 14.61 -13.01
CA ARG A 10 12.01 13.69 -12.95
C ARG A 10 11.65 12.35 -12.35
N CYS A 11 10.85 12.35 -11.29
CA CYS A 11 10.43 11.15 -10.59
C CYS A 11 8.94 11.24 -10.27
N LEU A 12 8.16 10.32 -10.81
CA LEU A 12 6.73 10.17 -10.50
C LEU A 12 6.52 8.94 -9.61
N ILE A 13 5.81 9.12 -8.50
CA ILE A 13 5.45 8.04 -7.58
C ILE A 13 3.94 7.86 -7.65
N ILE A 14 3.49 6.62 -7.89
CA ILE A 14 2.08 6.27 -7.97
C ILE A 14 1.72 5.43 -6.75
N GLY A 15 0.88 6.00 -5.88
CA GLY A 15 0.42 5.38 -4.64
C GLY A 15 1.08 5.96 -3.39
N SER A 16 0.28 6.14 -2.35
CA SER A 16 0.61 6.82 -1.09
C SER A 16 0.61 5.90 0.13
N GLY A 17 0.72 4.60 -0.08
CA GLY A 17 0.96 3.67 1.02
C GLY A 17 2.37 3.86 1.64
N PRO A 18 2.75 3.05 2.65
CA PRO A 18 4.07 3.13 3.30
C PRO A 18 5.22 3.06 2.30
N ALA A 19 5.08 2.24 1.26
CA ALA A 19 6.08 2.11 0.19
C ALA A 19 6.25 3.41 -0.60
N GLY A 20 5.14 4.06 -0.97
CA GLY A 20 5.14 5.31 -1.72
C GLY A 20 5.77 6.46 -0.94
N TYR A 21 5.36 6.67 0.31
CA TYR A 21 5.97 7.72 1.13
C TYR A 21 7.43 7.43 1.48
N THR A 22 7.80 6.17 1.71
CA THR A 22 9.20 5.81 1.89
C THR A 22 10.03 6.15 0.66
N ALA A 23 9.56 5.76 -0.52
CA ALA A 23 10.22 6.09 -1.79
C ALA A 23 10.34 7.62 -1.97
N ALA A 24 9.27 8.36 -1.66
CA ALA A 24 9.23 9.81 -1.76
C ALA A 24 10.26 10.50 -0.86
N ILE A 25 10.41 10.03 0.39
CA ILE A 25 11.43 10.54 1.33
C ILE A 25 12.83 10.39 0.73
N TYR A 26 13.18 9.22 0.22
CA TYR A 26 14.51 8.98 -0.31
C TYR A 26 14.75 9.64 -1.66
N ALA A 27 13.75 9.68 -2.54
CA ALA A 27 13.83 10.41 -3.82
C ALA A 27 14.03 11.93 -3.59
N SER A 28 13.32 12.51 -2.62
CA SER A 28 13.51 13.91 -2.23
C SER A 28 14.91 14.16 -1.68
N ARG A 29 15.40 13.29 -0.80
CA ARG A 29 16.76 13.40 -0.27
C ARG A 29 17.85 13.21 -1.32
N ALA A 30 17.56 12.49 -2.41
CA ALA A 30 18.41 12.37 -3.59
C ALA A 30 18.26 13.55 -4.58
N ASN A 31 17.53 14.59 -4.22
CA ASN A 31 17.29 15.78 -5.04
C ASN A 31 16.60 15.46 -6.38
N LEU A 32 15.69 14.49 -6.40
CA LEU A 32 14.92 14.11 -7.59
C LEU A 32 13.62 14.89 -7.74
N SER A 33 13.26 15.73 -6.76
CA SER A 33 12.01 16.52 -6.75
C SER A 33 10.79 15.68 -7.12
N PRO A 34 10.49 14.61 -6.35
CA PRO A 34 9.44 13.67 -6.71
C PRO A 34 8.06 14.32 -6.61
N VAL A 35 7.20 13.93 -7.57
CA VAL A 35 5.75 14.15 -7.51
C VAL A 35 5.10 12.83 -7.14
N LEU A 36 4.25 12.81 -6.13
CA LEU A 36 3.52 11.63 -5.69
C LEU A 36 2.01 11.84 -5.85
N TYR A 37 1.35 10.93 -6.57
CA TYR A 37 -0.10 10.89 -6.65
C TYR A 37 -0.66 9.85 -5.68
N GLU A 38 -1.58 10.30 -4.80
CA GLU A 38 -2.07 9.51 -3.67
C GLU A 38 -3.03 8.38 -4.07
N GLY A 39 -3.68 8.50 -5.23
CA GLY A 39 -4.72 7.56 -5.63
C GLY A 39 -6.08 7.86 -5.00
N ILE A 40 -7.00 6.90 -5.12
CA ILE A 40 -8.38 7.03 -4.61
C ILE A 40 -8.48 6.83 -3.09
N GLN A 41 -7.48 6.21 -2.47
CA GLN A 41 -7.41 5.99 -1.03
C GLN A 41 -6.05 6.50 -0.50
N PRO A 42 -5.95 7.81 -0.18
CA PRO A 42 -4.74 8.38 0.40
C PRO A 42 -4.28 7.64 1.66
N GLY A 43 -2.99 7.26 1.71
CA GLY A 43 -2.42 6.45 2.79
C GLY A 43 -2.60 4.94 2.63
N GLY A 44 -3.44 4.48 1.69
CA GLY A 44 -3.62 3.07 1.38
C GLY A 44 -4.27 2.26 2.49
N GLN A 45 -4.00 0.96 2.55
CA GLN A 45 -4.69 0.02 3.43
C GLN A 45 -4.52 0.31 4.93
N LEU A 46 -3.41 0.90 5.35
CA LEU A 46 -3.20 1.21 6.77
C LEU A 46 -4.20 2.23 7.32
N THR A 47 -4.83 3.04 6.46
CA THR A 47 -5.87 3.98 6.91
C THR A 47 -7.16 3.30 7.35
N THR A 48 -7.34 2.02 7.04
CA THR A 48 -8.49 1.21 7.44
C THR A 48 -8.19 0.26 8.60
N THR A 49 -6.94 0.18 9.06
CA THR A 49 -6.57 -0.60 10.25
C THR A 49 -6.58 0.26 11.50
N THR A 50 -6.80 -0.37 12.64
CA THR A 50 -6.83 0.33 13.93
C THR A 50 -5.43 0.51 14.47
N GLU A 51 -4.77 -0.56 14.83
CA GLU A 51 -3.49 -0.55 15.53
C GLU A 51 -2.39 -1.21 14.69
N VAL A 52 -1.21 -0.60 14.64
CA VAL A 52 -0.02 -1.10 13.97
C VAL A 52 1.09 -1.24 15.02
N GLU A 53 1.41 -2.49 15.38
CA GLU A 53 2.39 -2.80 16.41
C GLU A 53 3.76 -3.21 15.84
N ASN A 54 3.82 -3.49 14.54
CA ASN A 54 4.97 -4.08 13.87
C ASN A 54 5.72 -3.12 12.92
N PHE A 55 5.46 -1.80 13.00
CA PHE A 55 6.24 -0.81 12.26
C PHE A 55 7.37 -0.27 13.15
N PRO A 56 8.65 -0.42 12.74
CA PRO A 56 9.79 0.03 13.56
C PRO A 56 9.75 1.54 13.81
N GLY A 57 10.02 1.94 15.06
CA GLY A 57 10.04 3.33 15.48
C GLY A 57 8.88 3.74 16.39
N TYR A 58 7.89 2.86 16.54
CA TYR A 58 6.73 3.07 17.42
C TYR A 58 6.64 1.94 18.46
N PRO A 59 7.40 2.01 19.55
CA PRO A 59 7.50 0.92 20.54
C PRO A 59 6.19 0.64 21.28
N GLU A 60 5.31 1.63 21.37
CA GLU A 60 3.99 1.53 22.01
C GLU A 60 2.86 1.26 20.99
N GLY A 61 3.22 0.99 19.71
CA GLY A 61 2.27 0.96 18.61
C GLY A 61 1.81 2.35 18.15
N ILE A 62 1.05 2.38 17.08
CA ILE A 62 0.44 3.60 16.52
C ILE A 62 -0.79 3.21 15.73
N THR A 63 -1.78 4.11 15.61
CA THR A 63 -2.90 3.85 14.70
C THR A 63 -2.46 3.97 13.24
N GLY A 64 -3.06 3.15 12.37
CA GLY A 64 -2.72 3.20 10.94
C GLY A 64 -2.88 4.59 10.32
N PRO A 65 -3.98 5.32 10.54
CA PRO A 65 -4.14 6.69 10.05
C PRO A 65 -3.05 7.66 10.54
N GLU A 66 -2.67 7.60 11.82
CA GLU A 66 -1.62 8.47 12.38
C GLU A 66 -0.26 8.16 11.77
N LEU A 67 0.08 6.88 11.61
CA LEU A 67 1.31 6.45 10.94
C LEU A 67 1.39 6.99 9.52
N MET A 68 0.29 6.90 8.76
CA MET A 68 0.27 7.40 7.38
C MET A 68 0.39 8.91 7.29
N GLU A 69 -0.20 9.62 8.24
CA GLU A 69 -0.05 11.08 8.34
C GLU A 69 1.39 11.48 8.68
N ASP A 70 2.06 10.77 9.56
CA ASP A 70 3.47 11.01 9.91
C ASP A 70 4.39 10.75 8.73
N LEU A 71 4.19 9.67 7.98
CA LEU A 71 4.95 9.38 6.76
C LEU A 71 4.74 10.45 5.69
N LYS A 72 3.49 10.92 5.51
CA LYS A 72 3.16 12.03 4.60
C LYS A 72 3.88 13.31 5.00
N LYS A 73 3.78 13.72 6.27
CA LYS A 73 4.47 14.90 6.80
C LYS A 73 5.98 14.81 6.58
N GLN A 74 6.56 13.63 6.80
CA GLN A 74 7.99 13.42 6.59
C GLN A 74 8.37 13.58 5.10
N ALA A 75 7.60 13.00 4.16
CA ALA A 75 7.83 13.14 2.73
C ALA A 75 7.73 14.61 2.28
N VAL A 76 6.68 15.31 2.70
CA VAL A 76 6.48 16.74 2.39
C VAL A 76 7.59 17.60 2.97
N ARG A 77 8.05 17.33 4.20
CA ARG A 77 9.17 18.05 4.82
C ARG A 77 10.46 17.97 3.99
N PHE A 78 10.69 16.88 3.27
CA PHE A 78 11.84 16.73 2.37
C PHE A 78 11.60 17.28 0.96
N GLY A 79 10.43 17.83 0.68
CA GLY A 79 10.13 18.49 -0.59
C GLY A 79 9.41 17.62 -1.62
N THR A 80 8.78 16.51 -1.20
CA THR A 80 7.87 15.77 -2.07
C THR A 80 6.63 16.62 -2.37
N ASP A 81 6.28 16.74 -3.64
CA ASP A 81 5.01 17.32 -4.08
C ASP A 81 3.94 16.23 -4.07
N VAL A 82 3.13 16.21 -3.01
CA VAL A 82 2.07 15.21 -2.81
C VAL A 82 0.76 15.77 -3.36
N ARG A 83 0.15 15.03 -4.28
CA ARG A 83 -1.05 15.43 -5.01
C ARG A 83 -2.15 14.40 -4.92
N TYR A 84 -3.37 14.86 -4.83
CA TYR A 84 -4.54 14.02 -5.04
C TYR A 84 -4.71 13.72 -6.54
N GLY A 85 -5.17 12.52 -6.87
CA GLY A 85 -5.44 12.07 -8.23
C GLY A 85 -5.13 10.58 -8.41
N HIS A 86 -5.76 10.00 -9.41
CA HIS A 86 -5.68 8.56 -9.70
C HIS A 86 -5.05 8.31 -11.08
N ALA A 87 -4.00 7.51 -11.14
CA ALA A 87 -3.40 7.08 -12.38
C ALA A 87 -4.34 6.10 -13.11
N THR A 88 -4.86 6.49 -14.26
CA THR A 88 -5.86 5.73 -15.03
C THR A 88 -5.28 5.00 -16.23
N ALA A 89 -4.15 5.48 -16.76
CA ALA A 89 -3.45 4.84 -17.87
C ALA A 89 -1.94 5.13 -17.82
N THR A 90 -1.15 4.23 -18.42
CA THR A 90 0.30 4.38 -18.54
C THR A 90 0.76 4.01 -19.95
N ASP A 91 1.74 4.77 -20.47
CA ASP A 91 2.54 4.36 -21.62
C ASP A 91 4.01 4.31 -21.19
N LEU A 92 4.52 3.10 -21.06
CA LEU A 92 5.88 2.79 -20.62
C LEU A 92 6.78 2.31 -21.76
N SER A 93 6.37 2.46 -23.00
CA SER A 93 7.06 1.96 -24.17
C SER A 93 8.39 2.67 -24.44
N ALA A 94 8.48 3.95 -24.11
CA ALA A 94 9.67 4.78 -24.27
C ALA A 94 9.71 5.93 -23.25
N ALA A 95 10.92 6.32 -22.84
CA ALA A 95 11.11 7.52 -22.00
C ALA A 95 11.01 8.81 -22.84
N PRO A 96 10.44 9.91 -22.32
CA PRO A 96 9.79 9.98 -21.01
C PRO A 96 8.51 9.17 -20.97
N TYR A 97 8.31 8.45 -19.88
CA TYR A 97 7.10 7.66 -19.65
C TYR A 97 5.90 8.54 -19.44
N LYS A 98 4.72 8.11 -19.91
CA LYS A 98 3.50 8.89 -19.77
C LYS A 98 2.52 8.23 -18.82
N VAL A 99 1.98 9.03 -17.92
CA VAL A 99 0.93 8.60 -16.99
C VAL A 99 -0.24 9.57 -17.09
N THR A 100 -1.42 9.04 -17.34
CA THR A 100 -2.66 9.81 -17.34
C THR A 100 -3.29 9.80 -15.96
N ILE A 101 -3.56 10.96 -15.42
CA ILE A 101 -4.19 11.17 -14.12
C ILE A 101 -5.64 11.60 -14.36
N ASP A 102 -6.56 10.92 -13.68
CA ASP A 102 -8.01 11.17 -13.69
C ASP A 102 -8.63 11.19 -15.10
N GLY A 103 -8.00 10.50 -16.06
CA GLY A 103 -8.45 10.44 -17.45
C GLY A 103 -8.16 11.68 -18.31
N GLU A 104 -7.55 12.71 -17.74
CA GLU A 104 -7.40 14.01 -18.41
C GLU A 104 -5.95 14.50 -18.47
N LYS A 105 -5.27 14.55 -17.33
CA LYS A 105 -3.94 15.15 -17.21
C LYS A 105 -2.85 14.15 -17.54
N VAL A 106 -1.96 14.46 -18.48
CA VAL A 106 -0.80 13.63 -18.82
C VAL A 106 0.46 14.17 -18.14
N ILE A 107 1.14 13.30 -17.39
CA ILE A 107 2.45 13.56 -16.79
C ILE A 107 3.49 12.80 -17.60
N GLU A 108 4.53 13.50 -18.04
CA GLU A 108 5.74 12.92 -18.65
C GLU A 108 6.83 12.77 -17.59
N ALA A 109 7.20 11.53 -17.26
CA ALA A 109 8.15 11.22 -16.19
C ALA A 109 9.44 10.59 -16.76
N GLU A 110 10.60 11.04 -16.28
CA GLU A 110 11.87 10.40 -16.58
C GLU A 110 11.97 9.03 -15.91
N THR A 111 11.46 8.93 -14.69
CA THR A 111 11.39 7.69 -13.88
C THR A 111 10.05 7.57 -13.19
N ILE A 112 9.57 6.33 -13.00
CA ILE A 112 8.31 6.03 -12.31
C ILE A 112 8.58 4.99 -11.21
N ILE A 113 7.99 5.23 -10.04
CA ILE A 113 7.90 4.25 -8.96
C ILE A 113 6.43 3.85 -8.80
N ILE A 114 6.14 2.58 -8.99
CA ILE A 114 4.79 2.03 -8.85
C ILE A 114 4.68 1.40 -7.46
N SER A 115 3.85 2.01 -6.60
CA SER A 115 3.64 1.60 -5.21
C SER A 115 2.14 1.54 -4.87
N THR A 116 1.36 0.99 -5.81
CA THR A 116 -0.11 0.97 -5.76
C THR A 116 -0.69 -0.05 -4.78
N GLY A 117 0.17 -0.87 -4.16
CA GLY A 117 -0.24 -1.86 -3.18
C GLY A 117 -1.05 -3.01 -3.78
N ALA A 118 -1.80 -3.66 -2.92
CA ALA A 118 -2.70 -4.76 -3.28
C ALA A 118 -3.98 -4.69 -2.45
N THR A 119 -5.03 -5.34 -2.92
CA THR A 119 -6.28 -5.48 -2.18
C THR A 119 -6.52 -6.96 -1.89
N ALA A 120 -6.86 -7.28 -0.65
CA ALA A 120 -7.20 -8.64 -0.25
C ALA A 120 -8.43 -9.14 -1.01
N LYS A 121 -8.39 -10.41 -1.42
CA LYS A 121 -9.54 -11.11 -1.98
C LYS A 121 -10.24 -11.89 -0.88
N TYR A 122 -11.41 -11.42 -0.50
CA TYR A 122 -12.28 -12.12 0.43
C TYR A 122 -13.18 -13.13 -0.29
N LEU A 123 -13.77 -14.07 0.45
CA LEU A 123 -14.70 -15.06 -0.09
C LEU A 123 -16.05 -14.44 -0.49
N GLY A 124 -16.39 -13.27 0.04
CA GLY A 124 -17.65 -12.60 -0.17
C GLY A 124 -18.78 -13.09 0.75
N LEU A 125 -18.42 -13.70 1.87
CA LEU A 125 -19.39 -14.14 2.85
C LEU A 125 -19.96 -12.96 3.66
N PRO A 126 -21.25 -12.96 4.02
CA PRO A 126 -21.90 -11.83 4.68
C PRO A 126 -21.24 -11.40 6.01
N ASP A 127 -20.66 -12.35 6.72
CA ASP A 127 -20.09 -12.12 8.06
C ASP A 127 -18.59 -11.78 8.04
N GLU A 128 -17.91 -11.80 6.88
CA GLU A 128 -16.47 -11.53 6.82
C GLU A 128 -16.12 -10.17 7.40
N GLN A 129 -16.86 -9.14 7.00
CA GLN A 129 -16.66 -7.79 7.49
C GLN A 129 -16.98 -7.62 8.98
N LYS A 130 -17.96 -8.35 9.48
CA LYS A 130 -18.35 -8.35 10.91
C LYS A 130 -17.25 -8.90 11.80
N TYR A 131 -16.49 -9.87 11.30
CA TYR A 131 -15.42 -10.53 12.05
C TYR A 131 -14.02 -10.07 11.63
N ALA A 132 -13.91 -9.06 10.77
CA ALA A 132 -12.62 -8.47 10.40
C ALA A 132 -11.88 -7.96 11.64
N GLY A 133 -10.63 -8.40 11.85
CA GLY A 133 -9.86 -8.14 13.07
C GLY A 133 -10.31 -8.90 14.32
N MET A 134 -11.43 -9.66 14.25
CA MET A 134 -11.95 -10.44 15.37
C MET A 134 -11.98 -11.96 15.08
N GLY A 135 -11.22 -12.41 14.11
CA GLY A 135 -11.15 -13.83 13.72
C GLY A 135 -11.04 -14.04 12.22
N VAL A 136 -11.44 -13.08 11.42
CA VAL A 136 -11.23 -13.06 9.96
C VAL A 136 -10.14 -12.06 9.63
N SER A 137 -9.11 -12.53 8.94
CA SER A 137 -7.96 -11.72 8.50
C SER A 137 -7.54 -12.15 7.10
N ALA A 138 -6.94 -11.22 6.37
CA ALA A 138 -6.32 -11.46 5.08
C ALA A 138 -4.79 -11.25 5.12
N CYS A 139 -4.19 -11.25 6.32
CA CYS A 139 -2.75 -11.03 6.50
C CYS A 139 -2.25 -11.82 7.73
N ALA A 140 -1.63 -12.96 7.51
CA ALA A 140 -1.09 -13.75 8.61
C ALA A 140 0.09 -13.08 9.32
N THR A 141 0.93 -12.35 8.61
CA THR A 141 2.06 -11.63 9.21
C THR A 141 1.61 -10.42 10.04
N CYS A 142 0.43 -9.85 9.75
CA CYS A 142 -0.16 -8.77 10.52
C CYS A 142 -0.78 -9.30 11.82
N ASP A 143 -1.64 -10.31 11.70
CA ASP A 143 -2.56 -10.72 12.77
C ASP A 143 -2.20 -12.06 13.40
N GLY A 144 -1.34 -12.87 12.79
CA GLY A 144 -1.04 -14.23 13.22
C GLY A 144 -0.52 -14.32 14.66
N PHE A 145 0.16 -13.28 15.15
CA PHE A 145 0.65 -13.21 16.53
C PHE A 145 -0.50 -13.30 17.56
N PHE A 146 -1.66 -12.72 17.30
CA PHE A 146 -2.83 -12.76 18.18
C PHE A 146 -3.50 -14.15 18.22
N TYR A 147 -3.16 -15.00 17.25
CA TYR A 147 -3.70 -16.38 17.15
C TYR A 147 -2.70 -17.47 17.57
N ARG A 148 -1.63 -17.08 18.27
CA ARG A 148 -0.65 -18.05 18.82
C ARG A 148 -1.34 -19.11 19.67
N LYS A 149 -0.94 -20.37 19.45
CA LYS A 149 -1.46 -21.57 20.15
C LYS A 149 -2.96 -21.82 19.94
N LYS A 150 -3.62 -21.09 19.04
CA LYS A 150 -5.01 -21.35 18.65
C LYS A 150 -5.05 -22.26 17.42
N THR A 151 -6.23 -22.79 17.13
CA THR A 151 -6.51 -23.48 15.87
C THR A 151 -7.00 -22.45 14.85
N VAL A 152 -6.43 -22.45 13.66
CA VAL A 152 -6.74 -21.52 12.57
C VAL A 152 -7.02 -22.28 11.29
N ALA A 153 -7.73 -21.63 10.36
CA ALA A 153 -7.94 -22.11 9.01
C ALA A 153 -7.44 -21.06 8.00
N VAL A 154 -6.75 -21.52 6.97
CA VAL A 154 -6.39 -20.73 5.80
C VAL A 154 -7.21 -21.22 4.62
N VAL A 155 -7.87 -20.31 3.91
CA VAL A 155 -8.72 -20.65 2.76
C VAL A 155 -8.04 -20.16 1.49
N GLY A 156 -7.77 -21.09 0.56
CA GLY A 156 -7.14 -20.85 -0.73
C GLY A 156 -6.10 -21.89 -1.07
N GLY A 157 -5.78 -22.01 -2.35
CA GLY A 157 -4.79 -22.97 -2.89
C GLY A 157 -3.67 -22.33 -3.71
N GLY A 158 -3.55 -20.99 -3.68
CA GLY A 158 -2.48 -20.25 -4.35
C GLY A 158 -1.27 -20.00 -3.44
N ASP A 159 -0.24 -19.36 -3.99
CA ASP A 159 1.03 -19.10 -3.32
C ASP A 159 0.82 -18.37 -1.98
N THR A 160 0.02 -17.30 -1.95
CA THR A 160 -0.28 -16.56 -0.72
C THR A 160 -0.86 -17.46 0.38
N ALA A 161 -1.82 -18.32 0.05
CA ALA A 161 -2.42 -19.22 1.04
C ALA A 161 -1.40 -20.21 1.60
N CYS A 162 -0.51 -20.74 0.75
CA CYS A 162 0.55 -21.64 1.16
C CYS A 162 1.59 -20.93 2.05
N GLU A 163 2.01 -19.73 1.69
CA GLU A 163 2.98 -18.94 2.46
C GLU A 163 2.41 -18.58 3.84
N GLU A 164 1.16 -18.12 3.88
CA GLU A 164 0.48 -17.77 5.13
C GLU A 164 0.22 -18.99 6.02
N ALA A 165 -0.13 -20.14 5.44
CA ALA A 165 -0.27 -21.37 6.18
C ALA A 165 1.07 -21.84 6.81
N LEU A 166 2.16 -21.71 6.06
CA LEU A 166 3.51 -22.02 6.56
C LEU A 166 3.91 -21.06 7.69
N TYR A 167 3.65 -19.77 7.55
CA TYR A 167 3.91 -18.80 8.61
C TYR A 167 3.12 -19.10 9.88
N LEU A 168 1.81 -19.36 9.74
CA LEU A 168 0.93 -19.68 10.85
C LEU A 168 1.28 -21.03 11.53
N ALA A 169 1.84 -21.98 10.80
CA ALA A 169 2.29 -23.25 11.37
C ALA A 169 3.37 -23.09 12.44
N GLY A 170 4.16 -22.01 12.38
CA GLY A 170 5.12 -21.63 13.41
C GLY A 170 4.51 -21.01 14.67
N LEU A 171 3.27 -20.56 14.62
CA LEU A 171 2.59 -19.80 15.68
C LEU A 171 1.40 -20.56 16.28
N ALA A 172 0.55 -21.11 15.43
CA ALA A 172 -0.71 -21.73 15.80
C ALA A 172 -0.50 -23.13 16.39
N LYS A 173 -1.49 -23.61 17.15
CA LYS A 173 -1.54 -24.97 17.61
C LYS A 173 -1.84 -25.96 16.47
N HIS A 174 -2.70 -25.54 15.56
CA HIS A 174 -3.13 -26.33 14.40
C HIS A 174 -3.53 -25.40 13.27
N VAL A 175 -3.18 -25.75 12.05
CA VAL A 175 -3.53 -25.01 10.84
C VAL A 175 -4.27 -25.93 9.88
N TYR A 176 -5.48 -25.58 9.49
CA TYR A 176 -6.21 -26.21 8.40
C TYR A 176 -6.02 -25.41 7.13
N LEU A 177 -5.59 -26.06 6.05
CA LEU A 177 -5.59 -25.46 4.71
C LEU A 177 -6.79 -26.01 3.94
N ILE A 178 -7.68 -25.11 3.52
CA ILE A 178 -8.92 -25.43 2.80
C ILE A 178 -8.76 -24.93 1.37
N VAL A 179 -8.77 -25.85 0.40
CA VAL A 179 -8.56 -25.58 -1.03
C VAL A 179 -9.85 -25.82 -1.81
#